data_4e5a19544cb8edf0bdd8c4286b205e92
#
_entry.id   4e5a19544cb8edf0bdd8c4286b205e92
#
_cell.length_a   1.000
_cell.length_b   1.000
_cell.length_c   1.000
_cell.angle_alpha   90.00
_cell.angle_beta   90.00
_cell.angle_gamma   90.00
#
_symmetry.space_group_name_H-M   'P 1'
#
loop_
_entity.id
_entity.type
_entity.pdbx_description
1 polymer ?
#
loop_
_entity_poly.entity_id
_entity_poly.type
_entity_poly.pdbx_seq_one_letter_code
_entity_poly.pdbx_strand_id
1 'polypeptide(L)'
;MKSVRLMHALCRRVQHTFLARRRDVEQRRHYAEKCDSVIKGVVVGVYAKEGDRQPKMTPSGEKFDDRVQGKITDLIRETGLSGQLGKGRVFMNVDAEFRAVAVVGVGQEGAGFNDLEMIDEGMENARVAAGVGARALQLQCCTDVFVESMEYAEQAAEGSALAVWRYNTNKRRRDRTLISKLELYDSPDSDAWMRGLFKAESQNLARRLADTPANQMTPTIFAQSTVDALCPCGVSVEVRSMDWIESKSLISFLMVAKGSCEPPIILEIAYCGTAPEDKPILLLGKGITFNSGGLCLRPKDCLSMYRGCMSGAAACVGFIRAAAGLSLPLNITALLPLCEIMPSGMAAKPGDVVSLLNGKTLGFVDVSKAGVMAMADPLLYAQTIYKPRMVVDNSNFVYKQFEKAGALTGDRVWRLPLWRYFKELIMPNDTFDSSNRGRGPASSCIAAVVLHELVPCVDWAHLDIRNVGMLTRYNPLPYLLKDRMTGRPTRTIVQFLFQMACPDGK
;
A
#
# COMPACT_ATOMS: atom_id res chain seq x y z
N MET A 1 -16.37 48.60 12.17
CA MET A 1 -16.40 48.82 10.72
C MET A 1 -15.12 48.38 9.98
N LYS A 2 -13.91 48.42 10.54
CA LYS A 2 -12.65 47.91 9.88
C LYS A 2 -12.59 46.39 9.74
N SER A 3 -13.11 45.62 10.68
CA SER A 3 -13.11 44.15 10.69
C SER A 3 -14.00 43.55 9.61
N VAL A 4 -15.16 44.13 9.31
CA VAL A 4 -16.09 43.64 8.27
C VAL A 4 -15.52 43.85 6.85
N ARG A 5 -14.78 44.96 6.64
CA ARG A 5 -14.10 45.21 5.35
C ARG A 5 -12.96 44.24 5.09
N LEU A 6 -12.24 43.81 6.11
CA LEU A 6 -11.16 42.81 6.01
C LEU A 6 -11.70 41.40 5.65
N MET A 7 -12.83 41.03 6.27
CA MET A 7 -13.51 39.75 5.95
C MET A 7 -14.08 39.72 4.53
N HIS A 8 -14.65 40.83 4.04
CA HIS A 8 -15.11 40.91 2.65
C HIS A 8 -13.97 40.89 1.63
N ALA A 9 -12.80 41.45 1.94
CA ALA A 9 -11.63 41.41 1.09
C ALA A 9 -11.01 39.99 1.03
N LEU A 10 -10.99 39.29 2.16
CA LEU A 10 -10.58 37.89 2.24
C LEU A 10 -11.53 36.94 1.50
N CYS A 11 -12.84 37.09 1.64
CA CYS A 11 -13.85 36.35 0.90
C CYS A 11 -13.72 36.55 -0.63
N ARG A 12 -13.52 37.78 -1.08
CA ARG A 12 -13.30 38.06 -2.53
C ARG A 12 -12.01 37.46 -3.04
N ARG A 13 -10.91 37.48 -2.27
CA ARG A 13 -9.65 36.80 -2.68
C ARG A 13 -9.81 35.28 -2.74
N VAL A 14 -10.50 34.66 -1.79
CA VAL A 14 -10.79 33.23 -1.80
C VAL A 14 -11.69 32.87 -2.99
N GLN A 15 -12.73 33.65 -3.27
CA GLN A 15 -13.60 33.44 -4.43
C GLN A 15 -12.86 33.63 -5.76
N HIS A 16 -11.98 34.64 -5.90
CA HIS A 16 -11.16 34.81 -7.10
C HIS A 16 -10.17 33.67 -7.31
N THR A 17 -9.56 33.15 -6.24
CA THR A 17 -8.66 31.99 -6.31
C THR A 17 -9.41 30.70 -6.66
N PHE A 18 -10.63 30.54 -6.14
CA PHE A 18 -11.50 29.41 -6.48
C PHE A 18 -12.01 29.46 -7.92
N LEU A 19 -12.38 30.64 -8.42
CA LEU A 19 -12.85 30.84 -9.80
C LEU A 19 -11.70 30.71 -10.81
N ALA A 20 -10.50 31.17 -10.49
CA ALA A 20 -9.31 30.98 -11.31
C ALA A 20 -8.93 29.48 -11.40
N ARG A 21 -8.94 28.76 -10.27
CA ARG A 21 -8.74 27.30 -10.26
C ARG A 21 -9.83 26.54 -11.01
N ARG A 22 -11.08 26.99 -10.96
CA ARG A 22 -12.19 26.38 -11.69
C ARG A 22 -12.04 26.58 -13.19
N ARG A 23 -11.67 27.78 -13.66
CA ARG A 23 -11.41 28.07 -15.07
C ARG A 23 -10.21 27.29 -15.61
N ASP A 24 -9.14 27.15 -14.86
CA ASP A 24 -7.96 26.36 -15.20
C ASP A 24 -8.31 24.86 -15.32
N VAL A 25 -9.17 24.34 -14.44
CA VAL A 25 -9.65 22.95 -14.50
C VAL A 25 -10.63 22.75 -15.66
N GLU A 26 -11.49 23.73 -15.97
CA GLU A 26 -12.42 23.67 -17.10
C GLU A 26 -11.71 23.80 -18.46
N GLN A 27 -10.71 24.66 -18.57
CA GLN A 27 -9.85 24.73 -19.79
C GLN A 27 -9.07 23.43 -20.01
N ARG A 28 -8.53 22.82 -18.96
CA ARG A 28 -7.86 21.52 -19.01
C ARG A 28 -8.81 20.37 -19.36
N ARG A 29 -10.08 20.43 -18.91
CA ARG A 29 -11.14 19.47 -19.28
C ARG A 29 -11.49 19.52 -20.76
N HIS A 30 -11.60 20.71 -21.35
CA HIS A 30 -11.89 20.89 -22.78
C HIS A 30 -10.78 20.34 -23.68
N TYR A 31 -9.52 20.32 -23.21
CA TYR A 31 -8.40 19.72 -23.95
C TYR A 31 -8.44 18.18 -23.93
N ALA A 32 -8.87 17.58 -22.82
CA ALA A 32 -8.94 16.12 -22.70
C ALA A 32 -10.10 15.49 -23.51
N GLU A 33 -11.16 16.23 -23.79
CA GLU A 33 -12.30 15.75 -24.59
C GLU A 33 -12.08 15.84 -26.11
N LYS A 34 -11.05 16.56 -26.57
CA LYS A 34 -10.84 16.85 -28.00
C LYS A 34 -9.65 16.14 -28.65
N CYS A 35 -8.86 15.36 -27.93
CA CYS A 35 -7.66 14.74 -28.51
C CYS A 35 -7.71 13.21 -28.45
N ASP A 36 -8.03 12.58 -29.57
CA ASP A 36 -7.61 11.20 -29.89
C ASP A 36 -6.08 11.13 -30.20
N SER A 37 -5.34 12.24 -30.02
CA SER A 37 -3.90 12.31 -30.25
C SER A 37 -3.11 11.93 -29.00
N VAL A 38 -2.12 11.07 -29.20
CA VAL A 38 -1.13 10.72 -28.18
C VAL A 38 -0.35 11.99 -27.79
N ILE A 39 -0.38 12.36 -26.50
CA ILE A 39 0.39 13.48 -25.96
C ILE A 39 1.53 12.89 -25.13
N LYS A 40 2.75 13.01 -25.66
CA LYS A 40 3.96 12.51 -25.00
C LYS A 40 4.53 13.56 -24.05
N GLY A 41 5.00 13.09 -22.89
CA GLY A 41 5.78 13.88 -21.95
C GLY A 41 7.00 13.08 -21.47
N VAL A 42 8.09 13.76 -21.13
CA VAL A 42 9.30 13.13 -20.59
C VAL A 42 9.67 13.70 -19.23
N VAL A 43 10.11 12.83 -18.33
CA VAL A 43 10.65 13.18 -17.00
C VAL A 43 12.15 13.04 -17.05
N VAL A 44 12.88 14.11 -16.72
CA VAL A 44 14.34 14.14 -16.62
C VAL A 44 14.77 14.67 -15.24
N GLY A 45 15.85 14.15 -14.70
CA GLY A 45 16.33 14.47 -13.37
C GLY A 45 17.43 15.53 -13.36
N VAL A 46 17.55 16.19 -12.22
CA VAL A 46 18.63 17.13 -11.92
C VAL A 46 19.05 16.93 -10.45
N TYR A 47 20.36 16.79 -10.21
CA TYR A 47 20.92 16.68 -8.88
C TYR A 47 20.90 18.01 -8.14
N ALA A 48 20.88 17.96 -6.83
CA ALA A 48 20.96 19.16 -6.00
C ALA A 48 22.28 19.89 -6.22
N LYS A 49 22.21 21.22 -6.31
CA LYS A 49 23.42 22.03 -6.46
C LYS A 49 24.31 21.93 -5.22
N GLU A 50 25.59 21.86 -5.44
CA GLU A 50 26.61 21.95 -4.41
C GLU A 50 27.18 23.37 -4.33
N GLY A 51 26.99 24.06 -3.23
CA GLY A 51 27.43 25.45 -3.04
C GLY A 51 26.82 26.39 -4.07
N ASP A 52 27.66 27.21 -4.73
CA ASP A 52 27.25 28.17 -5.76
C ASP A 52 27.22 27.58 -7.18
N ARG A 53 27.55 26.30 -7.35
CA ARG A 53 27.52 25.66 -8.66
C ARG A 53 26.07 25.48 -9.15
N GLN A 54 25.92 25.46 -10.46
CA GLN A 54 24.61 25.12 -11.04
C GLN A 54 24.26 23.64 -10.77
N PRO A 55 22.95 23.29 -10.66
CA PRO A 55 22.54 21.91 -10.55
C PRO A 55 23.04 21.10 -11.76
N LYS A 56 23.59 19.92 -11.51
CA LYS A 56 24.05 18.99 -12.55
C LYS A 56 22.84 18.14 -13.01
N MET A 57 22.71 17.93 -14.28
CA MET A 57 21.70 17.02 -14.82
C MET A 57 22.14 15.56 -14.64
N THR A 58 21.16 14.65 -14.63
CA THR A 58 21.43 13.22 -14.74
C THR A 58 21.97 12.88 -16.14
N PRO A 59 22.64 11.74 -16.34
CA PRO A 59 23.18 11.38 -17.66
C PRO A 59 22.14 11.38 -18.78
N SER A 60 20.91 10.88 -18.52
CA SER A 60 19.83 10.94 -19.51
C SER A 60 19.27 12.33 -19.69
N GLY A 61 19.29 13.14 -18.60
CA GLY A 61 18.95 14.55 -18.66
C GLY A 61 19.92 15.35 -19.52
N GLU A 62 21.24 15.13 -19.40
CA GLU A 62 22.28 15.76 -20.23
C GLU A 62 22.08 15.41 -21.72
N LYS A 63 21.86 14.13 -22.06
CA LYS A 63 21.56 13.72 -23.44
C LYS A 63 20.29 14.37 -23.98
N PHE A 64 19.26 14.55 -23.12
CA PHE A 64 18.05 15.23 -23.52
C PHE A 64 18.30 16.74 -23.75
N ASP A 65 19.13 17.38 -22.92
CA ASP A 65 19.49 18.78 -23.08
C ASP A 65 20.31 19.03 -24.37
N ASP A 66 21.25 18.14 -24.69
CA ASP A 66 22.00 18.14 -25.93
C ASP A 66 21.04 18.05 -27.13
N ARG A 67 20.05 17.18 -27.08
CA ARG A 67 19.01 17.05 -28.13
C ARG A 67 18.25 18.35 -28.38
N VAL A 68 18.01 19.12 -27.34
CA VAL A 68 17.29 20.41 -27.41
C VAL A 68 18.23 21.63 -27.40
N GLN A 69 19.52 21.40 -27.63
CA GLN A 69 20.56 22.45 -27.80
C GLN A 69 20.74 23.34 -26.56
N GLY A 70 20.77 22.73 -25.37
CA GLY A 70 21.03 23.42 -24.09
C GLY A 70 19.83 24.18 -23.50
N LYS A 71 18.64 24.06 -24.08
CA LYS A 71 17.44 24.78 -23.62
C LYS A 71 17.04 24.42 -22.19
N ILE A 72 17.23 23.17 -21.76
CA ILE A 72 16.86 22.75 -20.38
C ILE A 72 17.80 23.42 -19.38
N THR A 73 19.10 23.47 -19.66
CA THR A 73 20.08 24.17 -18.83
C THR A 73 19.72 25.65 -18.68
N ASP A 74 19.34 26.34 -19.75
CA ASP A 74 18.91 27.75 -19.69
C ASP A 74 17.64 27.92 -18.85
N LEU A 75 16.63 27.04 -19.03
CA LEU A 75 15.40 27.07 -18.25
C LEU A 75 15.63 26.76 -16.76
N ILE A 76 16.57 25.87 -16.42
CA ILE A 76 16.97 25.62 -15.02
C ILE A 76 17.55 26.90 -14.41
N ARG A 77 18.43 27.58 -15.17
CA ARG A 77 19.07 28.85 -14.74
C ARG A 77 18.04 29.96 -14.54
N GLU A 78 17.15 30.18 -15.51
CA GLU A 78 16.12 31.22 -15.47
C GLU A 78 15.10 31.00 -14.34
N THR A 79 14.74 29.74 -14.08
CA THR A 79 13.72 29.39 -13.07
C THR A 79 14.28 29.19 -11.68
N GLY A 80 15.61 29.17 -11.51
CA GLY A 80 16.27 28.93 -10.23
C GLY A 80 16.00 27.53 -9.65
N LEU A 81 15.79 26.53 -10.51
CA LEU A 81 15.56 25.14 -10.04
C LEU A 81 16.86 24.63 -9.40
N SER A 82 16.78 24.24 -8.12
CA SER A 82 17.96 23.88 -7.31
C SER A 82 18.29 22.38 -7.28
N GLY A 83 17.52 21.54 -7.93
CA GLY A 83 17.66 20.07 -7.85
C GLY A 83 17.23 19.45 -6.52
N GLN A 84 16.64 20.24 -5.62
CA GLN A 84 16.13 19.72 -4.34
C GLN A 84 15.11 18.61 -4.58
N LEU A 85 15.25 17.50 -3.86
CA LEU A 85 14.41 16.31 -3.98
C LEU A 85 12.91 16.64 -4.01
N GLY A 86 12.22 16.09 -4.99
CA GLY A 86 10.77 16.25 -5.16
C GLY A 86 10.31 17.65 -5.58
N LYS A 87 11.23 18.57 -5.88
CA LYS A 87 10.92 19.86 -6.51
C LYS A 87 11.13 19.76 -8.02
N GLY A 88 10.16 20.20 -8.79
CA GLY A 88 10.25 20.13 -10.25
C GLY A 88 9.43 21.22 -10.92
N ARG A 89 9.70 21.40 -12.21
CA ARG A 89 8.96 22.29 -13.11
C ARG A 89 8.63 21.55 -14.40
N VAL A 90 7.53 21.94 -15.01
CA VAL A 90 7.13 21.43 -16.32
C VAL A 90 7.28 22.54 -17.34
N PHE A 91 8.02 22.25 -18.39
CA PHE A 91 8.24 23.13 -19.53
C PHE A 91 7.48 22.59 -20.74
N MET A 92 6.81 23.47 -21.45
CA MET A 92 5.97 23.11 -22.60
C MET A 92 6.66 23.46 -23.91
N ASN A 93 6.47 22.58 -24.93
CA ASN A 93 6.94 22.85 -26.30
C ASN A 93 8.45 23.09 -26.41
N VAL A 94 9.24 22.40 -25.59
CA VAL A 94 10.71 22.46 -25.64
C VAL A 94 11.27 21.58 -26.75
N ASP A 95 10.61 20.44 -26.99
CA ASP A 95 10.99 19.43 -27.99
C ASP A 95 9.82 19.15 -28.95
N ALA A 96 10.14 18.67 -30.15
CA ALA A 96 9.14 18.39 -31.19
C ALA A 96 8.33 17.11 -30.90
N GLU A 97 8.94 16.10 -30.26
CA GLU A 97 8.31 14.84 -29.90
C GLU A 97 7.58 14.92 -28.54
N PHE A 98 8.23 15.54 -27.55
CA PHE A 98 7.69 15.66 -26.20
C PHE A 98 7.06 17.03 -26.00
N ARG A 99 5.73 17.06 -25.95
CA ARG A 99 4.98 18.29 -25.70
C ARG A 99 5.31 18.94 -24.36
N ALA A 100 5.61 18.13 -23.36
CA ALA A 100 5.91 18.58 -22.02
C ALA A 100 7.15 17.86 -21.46
N VAL A 101 8.05 18.61 -20.84
CA VAL A 101 9.25 18.11 -20.19
C VAL A 101 9.15 18.45 -18.69
N ALA A 102 9.14 17.44 -17.83
CA ALA A 102 9.20 17.62 -16.38
C ALA A 102 10.66 17.50 -15.92
N VAL A 103 11.26 18.59 -15.52
CA VAL A 103 12.60 18.61 -14.89
C VAL A 103 12.40 18.52 -13.38
N VAL A 104 12.94 17.47 -12.75
CA VAL A 104 12.70 17.15 -11.33
C VAL A 104 14.00 16.99 -10.55
N GLY A 105 14.03 17.51 -9.33
CA GLY A 105 15.16 17.34 -8.41
C GLY A 105 15.24 15.92 -7.88
N VAL A 106 16.41 15.30 -8.02
CA VAL A 106 16.73 13.96 -7.53
C VAL A 106 17.41 14.00 -6.15
N GLY A 107 17.80 15.18 -5.68
CA GLY A 107 18.56 15.32 -4.45
C GLY A 107 20.06 15.18 -4.70
N GLN A 108 20.81 14.72 -3.70
CA GLN A 108 22.27 14.59 -3.79
C GLN A 108 22.69 13.50 -4.78
N GLU A 109 23.72 13.81 -5.59
CA GLU A 109 24.39 12.82 -6.43
C GLU A 109 25.12 11.80 -5.55
N GLY A 110 25.03 10.51 -5.91
CA GLY A 110 25.68 9.43 -5.16
C GLY A 110 25.07 9.13 -3.79
N ALA A 111 23.84 9.57 -3.53
CA ALA A 111 23.12 9.19 -2.32
C ALA A 111 22.99 7.65 -2.24
N GLY A 112 23.32 7.08 -1.08
CA GLY A 112 23.31 5.64 -0.82
C GLY A 112 22.53 5.29 0.44
N PHE A 113 22.91 4.20 1.10
CA PHE A 113 22.27 3.77 2.33
C PHE A 113 22.59 4.71 3.49
N ASN A 114 21.57 5.20 4.16
CA ASN A 114 21.66 6.05 5.35
C ASN A 114 21.34 5.22 6.61
N ASP A 115 22.36 4.98 7.43
CA ASP A 115 22.24 4.17 8.65
C ASP A 115 21.33 4.81 9.71
N LEU A 116 21.24 6.13 9.79
CA LEU A 116 20.38 6.81 10.76
C LEU A 116 18.92 6.72 10.35
N GLU A 117 18.65 6.83 9.04
CA GLU A 117 17.30 6.74 8.49
C GLU A 117 16.89 5.30 8.15
N MET A 118 17.82 4.35 8.18
CA MET A 118 17.56 2.95 7.80
C MET A 118 16.89 2.82 6.43
N ILE A 119 17.37 3.57 5.45
CA ILE A 119 16.81 3.65 4.10
C ILE A 119 17.92 3.81 3.06
N ASP A 120 17.74 3.25 1.89
CA ASP A 120 18.54 3.57 0.71
C ASP A 120 18.00 4.87 0.09
N GLU A 121 18.71 5.98 0.32
CA GLU A 121 18.29 7.30 -0.14
C GLU A 121 18.34 7.42 -1.65
N GLY A 122 19.29 6.80 -2.32
CA GLY A 122 19.37 6.82 -3.79
C GLY A 122 18.13 6.20 -4.42
N MET A 123 17.74 5.03 -3.95
CA MET A 123 16.52 4.34 -4.40
C MET A 123 15.25 5.13 -4.09
N GLU A 124 15.14 5.70 -2.87
CA GLU A 124 13.96 6.49 -2.50
C GLU A 124 13.90 7.81 -3.28
N ASN A 125 15.03 8.45 -3.51
CA ASN A 125 15.12 9.67 -4.29
C ASN A 125 14.65 9.48 -5.74
N ALA A 126 15.08 8.40 -6.40
CA ALA A 126 14.60 8.03 -7.73
C ALA A 126 13.08 7.81 -7.74
N ARG A 127 12.55 7.12 -6.74
CA ARG A 127 11.11 6.88 -6.57
C ARG A 127 10.32 8.18 -6.39
N VAL A 128 10.81 9.09 -5.56
CA VAL A 128 10.19 10.40 -5.32
C VAL A 128 10.23 11.27 -6.57
N ALA A 129 11.39 11.41 -7.21
CA ALA A 129 11.58 12.27 -8.37
C ALA A 129 10.73 11.79 -9.56
N ALA A 130 10.82 10.49 -9.90
CA ALA A 130 10.02 9.89 -10.97
C ALA A 130 8.51 10.05 -10.71
N GLY A 131 8.07 9.82 -9.47
CA GLY A 131 6.67 9.97 -9.08
C GLY A 131 6.16 11.40 -9.20
N VAL A 132 6.94 12.39 -8.76
CA VAL A 132 6.59 13.81 -8.86
C VAL A 132 6.52 14.24 -10.33
N GLY A 133 7.50 13.87 -11.15
CA GLY A 133 7.55 14.19 -12.56
C GLY A 133 6.39 13.58 -13.34
N ALA A 134 6.15 12.27 -13.17
CA ALA A 134 5.05 11.58 -13.85
C ALA A 134 3.69 12.17 -13.48
N ARG A 135 3.48 12.49 -12.19
CA ARG A 135 2.25 13.17 -11.74
C ARG A 135 2.09 14.56 -12.32
N ALA A 136 3.18 15.33 -12.43
CA ALA A 136 3.15 16.66 -13.00
C ALA A 136 2.74 16.61 -14.48
N LEU A 137 3.28 15.67 -15.26
CA LEU A 137 2.92 15.45 -16.65
C LEU A 137 1.48 14.93 -16.83
N GLN A 138 1.02 14.03 -15.94
CA GLN A 138 -0.38 13.60 -15.91
C GLN A 138 -1.34 14.80 -15.75
N LEU A 139 -0.98 15.78 -14.91
CA LEU A 139 -1.75 17.01 -14.73
C LEU A 139 -1.73 17.92 -15.97
N GLN A 140 -0.74 17.77 -16.85
CA GLN A 140 -0.70 18.42 -18.18
C GLN A 140 -1.40 17.60 -19.27
N CYS A 141 -2.14 16.55 -18.87
CA CYS A 141 -2.87 15.66 -19.78
C CYS A 141 -1.97 14.86 -20.75
N CYS A 142 -0.71 14.59 -20.38
CA CYS A 142 0.13 13.68 -21.14
C CYS A 142 -0.43 12.25 -21.03
N THR A 143 -0.74 11.65 -22.20
CA THR A 143 -1.25 10.27 -22.29
C THR A 143 -0.14 9.27 -22.08
N ASP A 144 1.03 9.54 -22.62
CA ASP A 144 2.23 8.72 -22.56
C ASP A 144 3.34 9.50 -21.87
N VAL A 145 3.85 8.95 -20.79
CA VAL A 145 4.88 9.57 -19.96
C VAL A 145 6.11 8.69 -19.98
N PHE A 146 7.18 9.22 -20.53
CA PHE A 146 8.49 8.61 -20.57
C PHE A 146 9.28 9.07 -19.34
N VAL A 147 9.86 8.11 -18.60
CA VAL A 147 10.54 8.39 -17.34
C VAL A 147 11.96 7.86 -17.42
N GLU A 148 12.95 8.68 -17.16
CA GLU A 148 14.32 8.20 -17.06
C GLU A 148 14.53 7.31 -15.83
N SER A 149 15.55 6.46 -15.87
CA SER A 149 15.84 5.52 -14.77
C SER A 149 16.33 6.19 -13.48
N MET A 150 16.93 7.37 -13.57
CA MET A 150 17.57 8.06 -12.41
C MET A 150 18.52 7.11 -11.65
N GLU A 151 19.31 6.31 -12.38
CA GLU A 151 20.19 5.22 -11.91
C GLU A 151 19.45 3.99 -11.33
N TYR A 152 18.17 4.12 -11.00
CA TYR A 152 17.35 3.07 -10.34
C TYR A 152 16.04 2.84 -11.10
N ALA A 153 16.11 2.14 -12.23
CA ALA A 153 14.95 1.94 -13.13
C ALA A 153 13.75 1.28 -12.43
N GLU A 154 13.99 0.32 -11.54
CA GLU A 154 12.94 -0.34 -10.77
C GLU A 154 12.19 0.65 -9.86
N GLN A 155 12.93 1.51 -9.14
CA GLN A 155 12.36 2.50 -8.24
C GLN A 155 11.69 3.66 -8.98
N ALA A 156 12.24 4.07 -10.12
CA ALA A 156 11.60 5.05 -10.99
C ALA A 156 10.25 4.54 -11.52
N ALA A 157 10.16 3.26 -11.92
CA ALA A 157 8.91 2.60 -12.30
C ALA A 157 7.91 2.56 -11.13
N GLU A 158 8.36 2.15 -9.94
CA GLU A 158 7.54 2.13 -8.73
C GLU A 158 6.94 3.52 -8.43
N GLY A 159 7.79 4.54 -8.36
CA GLY A 159 7.39 5.90 -8.01
C GLY A 159 6.39 6.48 -9.00
N SER A 160 6.68 6.35 -10.29
CA SER A 160 5.81 6.87 -11.35
C SER A 160 4.45 6.17 -11.39
N ALA A 161 4.42 4.82 -11.33
CA ALA A 161 3.17 4.05 -11.39
C ALA A 161 2.29 4.29 -10.15
N LEU A 162 2.88 4.41 -8.96
CA LEU A 162 2.16 4.76 -7.74
C LEU A 162 1.59 6.19 -7.79
N ALA A 163 2.34 7.13 -8.40
CA ALA A 163 1.97 8.53 -8.45
C ALA A 163 0.84 8.83 -9.43
N VAL A 164 0.81 8.16 -10.59
CA VAL A 164 -0.23 8.38 -11.62
C VAL A 164 -1.52 7.62 -11.33
N TRP A 165 -1.50 6.66 -10.41
CA TRP A 165 -2.69 5.89 -10.05
C TRP A 165 -3.82 6.76 -9.53
N ARG A 166 -5.06 6.46 -9.94
CA ARG A 166 -6.28 7.16 -9.52
C ARG A 166 -7.42 6.17 -9.26
N TYR A 167 -8.15 6.41 -8.18
CA TYR A 167 -9.41 5.73 -7.94
C TYR A 167 -10.52 6.47 -8.70
N ASN A 168 -10.86 6.00 -9.88
CA ASN A 168 -11.80 6.64 -10.80
C ASN A 168 -13.14 5.92 -10.93
N THR A 169 -13.32 4.76 -10.27
CA THR A 169 -14.46 3.84 -10.49
C THR A 169 -15.82 4.54 -10.35
N ASN A 170 -15.98 5.39 -9.34
CA ASN A 170 -17.24 6.07 -9.04
C ASN A 170 -17.38 7.46 -9.70
N LYS A 171 -16.48 7.79 -10.63
CA LYS A 171 -16.52 9.04 -11.38
C LYS A 171 -17.20 8.84 -12.73
N ARG A 172 -17.99 9.83 -13.17
CA ARG A 172 -18.49 9.87 -14.57
C ARG A 172 -17.28 9.89 -15.51
N ARG A 173 -17.38 9.30 -16.69
CA ARG A 173 -16.27 9.20 -17.66
C ARG A 173 -15.59 10.54 -17.91
N ARG A 174 -16.34 11.63 -18.10
CA ARG A 174 -15.83 13.00 -18.29
C ARG A 174 -15.11 13.58 -17.07
N ASP A 175 -15.38 13.08 -15.87
CA ASP A 175 -14.80 13.57 -14.60
C ASP A 175 -13.63 12.69 -14.12
N ARG A 176 -13.28 11.65 -14.87
CA ARG A 176 -12.16 10.76 -14.54
C ARG A 176 -10.84 11.47 -14.82
N THR A 177 -9.90 11.36 -13.89
CA THR A 177 -8.53 11.78 -14.14
C THR A 177 -7.90 10.80 -15.11
N LEU A 178 -7.20 11.31 -16.12
CA LEU A 178 -6.39 10.50 -17.02
C LEU A 178 -5.41 9.64 -16.21
N ILE A 179 -5.25 8.38 -16.59
CA ILE A 179 -4.16 7.52 -16.11
C ILE A 179 -3.18 7.40 -17.28
N SER A 180 -2.02 8.01 -17.11
CA SER A 180 -0.99 8.02 -18.15
C SER A 180 -0.34 6.64 -18.29
N LYS A 181 -0.04 6.23 -19.52
CA LYS A 181 0.84 5.10 -19.81
C LYS A 181 2.27 5.51 -19.45
N LEU A 182 3.03 4.58 -18.90
CA LEU A 182 4.41 4.80 -18.45
C LEU A 182 5.37 3.99 -19.29
N GLU A 183 6.44 4.61 -19.75
CA GLU A 183 7.50 3.99 -20.51
C GLU A 183 8.87 4.43 -19.97
N LEU A 184 9.87 3.54 -20.06
CA LEU A 184 11.24 3.86 -19.69
C LEU A 184 11.87 4.74 -20.78
N TYR A 185 12.58 5.80 -20.35
CA TYR A 185 13.31 6.69 -21.26
C TYR A 185 14.82 6.45 -21.15
N ASP A 186 15.49 6.29 -22.27
CA ASP A 186 16.97 6.27 -22.45
C ASP A 186 17.72 5.39 -21.43
N SER A 187 17.25 4.17 -21.19
CA SER A 187 17.92 3.21 -20.33
C SER A 187 17.78 1.78 -20.86
N PRO A 188 18.83 0.94 -20.77
CA PRO A 188 18.77 -0.47 -21.14
C PRO A 188 18.06 -1.34 -20.10
N ASP A 189 17.79 -0.84 -18.90
CA ASP A 189 17.32 -1.62 -17.74
C ASP A 189 15.83 -1.94 -17.78
N SER A 190 15.35 -2.43 -18.94
CA SER A 190 13.94 -2.76 -19.15
C SER A 190 13.41 -3.80 -18.16
N ASP A 191 14.22 -4.79 -17.77
CA ASP A 191 13.82 -5.82 -16.83
C ASP A 191 13.63 -5.27 -15.42
N ALA A 192 14.51 -4.39 -14.96
CA ALA A 192 14.36 -3.70 -13.68
C ALA A 192 13.11 -2.80 -13.69
N TRP A 193 12.88 -2.06 -14.80
CA TRP A 193 11.68 -1.26 -14.99
C TRP A 193 10.41 -2.12 -14.89
N MET A 194 10.36 -3.26 -15.58
CA MET A 194 9.22 -4.18 -15.53
C MET A 194 8.99 -4.74 -14.12
N ARG A 195 10.05 -5.13 -13.38
CA ARG A 195 9.90 -5.54 -11.97
C ARG A 195 9.28 -4.44 -11.12
N GLY A 196 9.72 -3.19 -11.29
CA GLY A 196 9.16 -2.03 -10.59
C GLY A 196 7.69 -1.81 -10.90
N LEU A 197 7.28 -1.92 -12.17
CA LEU A 197 5.88 -1.83 -12.58
C LEU A 197 5.04 -2.93 -11.90
N PHE A 198 5.49 -4.20 -11.91
CA PHE A 198 4.76 -5.29 -11.25
C PHE A 198 4.56 -5.04 -9.75
N LYS A 199 5.61 -4.60 -9.05
CA LYS A 199 5.52 -4.25 -7.62
C LYS A 199 4.52 -3.11 -7.37
N ALA A 200 4.59 -2.05 -8.17
CA ALA A 200 3.71 -0.90 -8.04
C ALA A 200 2.25 -1.23 -8.40
N GLU A 201 2.00 -1.98 -9.47
CA GLU A 201 0.66 -2.41 -9.85
C GLU A 201 0.02 -3.32 -8.79
N SER A 202 0.81 -4.18 -8.17
CA SER A 202 0.38 -5.04 -7.07
C SER A 202 0.00 -4.21 -5.83
N GLN A 203 0.76 -3.18 -5.51
CA GLN A 203 0.37 -2.22 -4.47
C GLN A 203 -0.86 -1.39 -4.88
N ASN A 204 -1.00 -1.01 -6.14
CA ASN A 204 -2.17 -0.32 -6.65
C ASN A 204 -3.43 -1.20 -6.63
N LEU A 205 -3.29 -2.52 -6.82
CA LEU A 205 -4.37 -3.48 -6.60
C LEU A 205 -4.82 -3.47 -5.13
N ALA A 206 -3.88 -3.56 -4.19
CA ALA A 206 -4.20 -3.46 -2.76
C ALA A 206 -4.86 -2.12 -2.40
N ARG A 207 -4.39 -1.00 -2.98
CA ARG A 207 -5.03 0.33 -2.83
C ARG A 207 -6.46 0.32 -3.34
N ARG A 208 -6.69 -0.23 -4.53
CA ARG A 208 -8.02 -0.30 -5.13
C ARG A 208 -9.00 -1.08 -4.24
N LEU A 209 -8.60 -2.26 -3.75
CA LEU A 209 -9.42 -3.07 -2.86
C LEU A 209 -9.78 -2.30 -1.58
N ALA A 210 -8.77 -1.71 -0.91
CA ALA A 210 -8.95 -1.02 0.36
C ALA A 210 -9.63 0.36 0.24
N ASP A 211 -9.55 1.05 -0.90
CA ASP A 211 -10.13 2.38 -1.12
C ASP A 211 -11.58 2.32 -1.63
N THR A 212 -12.00 1.15 -2.12
CA THR A 212 -13.37 0.95 -2.59
C THR A 212 -14.36 1.17 -1.42
N PRO A 213 -15.44 1.92 -1.62
CA PRO A 213 -16.48 2.13 -0.60
C PRO A 213 -17.03 0.81 -0.06
N ALA A 214 -17.34 0.76 1.24
CA ALA A 214 -17.72 -0.48 1.93
C ALA A 214 -18.95 -1.16 1.30
N ASN A 215 -19.94 -0.40 0.82
CA ASN A 215 -21.10 -0.94 0.13
C ASN A 215 -20.78 -1.52 -1.26
N GLN A 216 -19.60 -1.30 -1.79
CA GLN A 216 -19.08 -1.82 -3.06
C GLN A 216 -17.90 -2.79 -2.86
N MET A 217 -17.55 -3.08 -1.61
CA MET A 217 -16.47 -4.01 -1.24
C MET A 217 -16.89 -4.83 -0.02
N THR A 218 -18.01 -5.54 -0.17
CA THR A 218 -18.48 -6.53 0.81
C THR A 218 -17.57 -7.77 0.79
N PRO A 219 -17.66 -8.70 1.76
CA PRO A 219 -16.90 -9.93 1.73
C PRO A 219 -17.01 -10.68 0.40
N THR A 220 -18.22 -10.76 -0.15
CA THR A 220 -18.50 -11.43 -1.44
C THR A 220 -17.82 -10.73 -2.63
N ILE A 221 -17.90 -9.40 -2.68
CA ILE A 221 -17.27 -8.61 -3.77
C ILE A 221 -15.73 -8.65 -3.65
N PHE A 222 -15.19 -8.65 -2.43
CA PHE A 222 -13.76 -8.82 -2.22
C PHE A 222 -13.30 -10.20 -2.72
N ALA A 223 -14.04 -11.26 -2.40
CA ALA A 223 -13.75 -12.61 -2.86
C ALA A 223 -13.74 -12.68 -4.40
N GLN A 224 -14.78 -12.18 -5.07
CA GLN A 224 -14.84 -12.13 -6.53
C GLN A 224 -13.68 -11.32 -7.12
N SER A 225 -13.40 -10.13 -6.57
CA SER A 225 -12.28 -9.31 -7.03
C SER A 225 -10.92 -9.99 -6.89
N THR A 226 -10.77 -10.86 -5.88
CA THR A 226 -9.56 -11.66 -5.67
C THR A 226 -9.45 -12.77 -6.72
N VAL A 227 -10.53 -13.49 -7.00
CA VAL A 227 -10.60 -14.50 -8.07
C VAL A 227 -10.23 -13.86 -9.42
N ASP A 228 -10.86 -12.74 -9.77
CA ASP A 228 -10.62 -12.02 -11.02
C ASP A 228 -9.15 -11.53 -11.15
N ALA A 229 -8.51 -11.21 -10.04
CA ALA A 229 -7.14 -10.70 -10.04
C ALA A 229 -6.07 -11.80 -10.05
N LEU A 230 -6.31 -12.96 -9.44
CA LEU A 230 -5.30 -13.98 -9.19
C LEU A 230 -5.43 -15.21 -10.10
N CYS A 231 -6.64 -15.69 -10.38
CA CYS A 231 -6.82 -16.89 -11.21
C CYS A 231 -6.20 -16.76 -12.62
N PRO A 232 -6.28 -15.60 -13.31
CA PRO A 232 -5.61 -15.41 -14.60
C PRO A 232 -4.07 -15.52 -14.53
N CYS A 233 -3.49 -15.42 -13.32
CA CYS A 233 -2.05 -15.56 -13.07
C CYS A 233 -1.64 -16.99 -12.65
N GLY A 234 -2.54 -17.97 -12.77
CA GLY A 234 -2.26 -19.35 -12.38
C GLY A 234 -2.31 -19.63 -10.88
N VAL A 235 -2.87 -18.72 -10.09
CA VAL A 235 -3.04 -18.87 -8.64
C VAL A 235 -4.39 -19.50 -8.34
N SER A 236 -4.41 -20.53 -7.49
CA SER A 236 -5.65 -21.16 -7.04
C SER A 236 -6.31 -20.31 -5.96
N VAL A 237 -7.62 -20.08 -6.08
CA VAL A 237 -8.43 -19.35 -5.10
C VAL A 237 -9.69 -20.14 -4.80
N GLU A 238 -9.79 -20.64 -3.57
CA GLU A 238 -10.95 -21.35 -3.06
C GLU A 238 -11.79 -20.42 -2.19
N VAL A 239 -13.07 -20.29 -2.52
CA VAL A 239 -14.03 -19.44 -1.80
C VAL A 239 -14.86 -20.32 -0.87
N ARG A 240 -14.61 -20.20 0.44
CA ARG A 240 -15.28 -20.98 1.49
C ARG A 240 -16.47 -20.20 2.05
N SER A 241 -17.66 -20.80 1.92
CA SER A 241 -18.93 -20.24 2.41
C SER A 241 -19.10 -20.39 3.93
N MET A 242 -20.16 -19.80 4.46
CA MET A 242 -20.55 -19.91 5.87
C MET A 242 -20.72 -21.37 6.32
N ASP A 243 -21.40 -22.22 5.54
CA ASP A 243 -21.60 -23.63 5.87
C ASP A 243 -20.28 -24.38 6.07
N TRP A 244 -19.30 -24.08 5.19
CA TRP A 244 -17.96 -24.66 5.33
C TRP A 244 -17.27 -24.14 6.61
N ILE A 245 -17.37 -22.85 6.91
CA ILE A 245 -16.79 -22.23 8.10
C ILE A 245 -17.36 -22.84 9.38
N GLU A 246 -18.67 -23.07 9.40
CA GLU A 246 -19.39 -23.76 10.49
C GLU A 246 -18.93 -25.23 10.61
N SER A 247 -18.80 -25.95 9.49
CA SER A 247 -18.33 -27.33 9.47
C SER A 247 -16.91 -27.50 10.01
N LYS A 248 -16.09 -26.45 9.96
CA LYS A 248 -14.72 -26.38 10.52
C LYS A 248 -14.69 -25.81 11.93
N SER A 249 -15.84 -25.47 12.51
CA SER A 249 -15.96 -24.91 13.86
C SER A 249 -15.09 -23.67 14.11
N LEU A 250 -14.99 -22.75 13.11
CA LEU A 250 -14.22 -21.52 13.24
C LEU A 250 -15.03 -20.46 14.02
N ILE A 251 -15.33 -20.77 15.27
CA ILE A 251 -16.32 -20.06 16.10
C ILE A 251 -15.89 -18.62 16.40
N SER A 252 -14.60 -18.38 16.64
CA SER A 252 -14.10 -17.02 16.91
C SER A 252 -14.31 -16.08 15.71
N PHE A 253 -14.19 -16.58 14.49
CA PHE A 253 -14.46 -15.82 13.28
C PHE A 253 -15.96 -15.58 13.06
N LEU A 254 -16.79 -16.62 13.20
CA LEU A 254 -18.26 -16.51 13.10
C LEU A 254 -18.83 -15.52 14.10
N MET A 255 -18.30 -15.51 15.34
CA MET A 255 -18.74 -14.57 16.37
C MET A 255 -18.47 -13.12 16.03
N VAL A 256 -17.35 -12.83 15.34
CA VAL A 256 -17.03 -11.48 14.84
C VAL A 256 -17.99 -11.05 13.72
N ALA A 257 -18.34 -11.97 12.83
CA ALA A 257 -19.20 -11.72 11.68
C ALA A 257 -20.68 -11.57 12.04
N LYS A 258 -21.11 -12.12 13.16
CA LYS A 258 -22.51 -12.31 13.58
C LYS A 258 -23.36 -11.03 13.58
N GLY A 259 -22.73 -9.86 13.67
CA GLY A 259 -23.44 -8.57 13.67
C GLY A 259 -23.87 -8.05 12.30
N SER A 260 -23.37 -8.62 11.20
CA SER A 260 -23.68 -8.21 9.84
C SER A 260 -24.66 -9.16 9.15
N CYS A 261 -25.40 -8.64 8.16
CA CYS A 261 -26.18 -9.44 7.24
C CYS A 261 -25.35 -9.96 6.05
N GLU A 262 -24.16 -9.39 5.83
CA GLU A 262 -23.23 -9.88 4.80
C GLU A 262 -22.61 -11.20 5.24
N PRO A 263 -22.65 -12.25 4.40
CA PRO A 263 -22.13 -13.56 4.75
C PRO A 263 -20.61 -13.51 4.94
N PRO A 264 -20.08 -14.13 6.02
CA PRO A 264 -18.65 -14.31 6.17
C PRO A 264 -18.10 -15.28 5.13
N ILE A 265 -16.90 -15.01 4.64
CA ILE A 265 -16.19 -15.81 3.65
C ILE A 265 -14.76 -16.03 4.11
N ILE A 266 -14.20 -17.20 3.85
CA ILE A 266 -12.75 -17.42 3.94
C ILE A 266 -12.22 -17.71 2.54
N LEU A 267 -11.18 -16.99 2.14
CA LEU A 267 -10.43 -17.33 0.94
C LEU A 267 -9.20 -18.16 1.34
N GLU A 268 -9.08 -19.31 0.69
CA GLU A 268 -7.85 -20.11 0.69
C GLU A 268 -7.16 -19.91 -0.66
N ILE A 269 -5.95 -19.34 -0.65
CA ILE A 269 -5.22 -18.95 -1.87
C ILE A 269 -3.91 -19.72 -1.89
N ALA A 270 -3.62 -20.41 -2.99
CA ALA A 270 -2.39 -21.15 -3.16
C ALA A 270 -1.63 -20.71 -4.42
N TYR A 271 -0.38 -20.30 -4.24
CA TYR A 271 0.59 -20.08 -5.29
C TYR A 271 1.69 -21.13 -5.17
N CYS A 272 1.91 -21.87 -6.24
CA CYS A 272 2.93 -22.94 -6.34
C CYS A 272 4.02 -22.46 -7.30
N GLY A 273 5.15 -21.99 -6.75
CA GLY A 273 6.33 -21.58 -7.51
C GLY A 273 7.47 -22.60 -7.47
N THR A 274 7.35 -23.66 -6.62
CA THR A 274 8.29 -24.78 -6.52
C THR A 274 7.53 -26.10 -6.48
N ALA A 275 8.23 -27.19 -6.10
CA ALA A 275 7.61 -28.50 -5.98
C ALA A 275 6.43 -28.49 -4.98
N PRO A 276 5.34 -29.21 -5.28
CA PRO A 276 4.15 -29.24 -4.42
C PRO A 276 4.40 -29.73 -2.99
N GLU A 277 5.44 -30.55 -2.78
CA GLU A 277 5.87 -31.07 -1.49
C GLU A 277 6.63 -30.08 -0.63
N ASP A 278 7.11 -28.97 -1.21
CA ASP A 278 7.77 -27.91 -0.47
C ASP A 278 6.77 -27.17 0.42
N LYS A 279 7.08 -27.11 1.70
CA LYS A 279 6.22 -26.46 2.68
C LYS A 279 6.00 -24.98 2.36
N PRO A 280 4.75 -24.51 2.29
CA PRO A 280 4.47 -23.13 1.93
C PRO A 280 4.82 -22.13 3.05
N ILE A 281 5.01 -20.89 2.66
CA ILE A 281 4.91 -19.75 3.56
C ILE A 281 3.42 -19.47 3.77
N LEU A 282 2.96 -19.52 5.03
CA LEU A 282 1.57 -19.19 5.36
C LEU A 282 1.43 -17.70 5.63
N LEU A 283 0.41 -17.11 5.02
CA LEU A 283 0.05 -15.71 5.15
C LEU A 283 -1.38 -15.61 5.66
N LEU A 284 -1.56 -14.93 6.76
CA LEU A 284 -2.88 -14.66 7.32
C LEU A 284 -3.22 -13.18 7.16
N GLY A 285 -4.14 -12.85 6.25
CA GLY A 285 -4.54 -11.48 5.95
C GLY A 285 -5.86 -11.11 6.60
N LYS A 286 -5.84 -10.16 7.55
CA LYS A 286 -7.08 -9.66 8.16
C LYS A 286 -7.98 -8.98 7.14
N GLY A 287 -9.21 -9.50 6.96
CA GLY A 287 -10.17 -9.12 5.94
C GLY A 287 -11.47 -8.49 6.45
N ILE A 288 -11.42 -7.64 7.47
CA ILE A 288 -12.62 -6.93 7.93
C ILE A 288 -12.97 -5.83 6.90
N THR A 289 -13.95 -6.09 6.04
CA THR A 289 -14.30 -5.20 4.91
C THR A 289 -14.90 -3.88 5.36
N PHE A 290 -15.58 -3.88 6.51
CA PHE A 290 -15.95 -2.66 7.23
C PHE A 290 -15.98 -2.90 8.74
N ASN A 291 -15.40 -2.00 9.51
CA ASN A 291 -15.35 -2.11 10.97
C ASN A 291 -16.01 -0.89 11.62
N SER A 292 -17.30 -0.99 11.90
CA SER A 292 -18.02 0.03 12.68
C SER A 292 -17.61 0.06 14.15
N GLY A 293 -16.95 -1.00 14.64
CA GLY A 293 -16.66 -1.25 16.05
C GLY A 293 -17.67 -2.17 16.73
N GLY A 294 -18.76 -2.54 16.06
CA GLY A 294 -19.86 -3.30 16.65
C GLY A 294 -20.51 -2.50 17.79
N LEU A 295 -20.80 -3.15 18.93
CA LEU A 295 -21.35 -2.48 20.10
C LEU A 295 -20.35 -1.49 20.75
N CYS A 296 -19.05 -1.61 20.50
CA CYS A 296 -18.02 -0.63 20.88
C CYS A 296 -17.81 0.37 19.73
N LEU A 297 -18.85 1.08 19.35
CA LEU A 297 -18.92 1.92 18.14
C LEU A 297 -17.72 2.87 18.01
N ARG A 298 -17.18 2.96 16.79
CA ARG A 298 -16.08 3.87 16.45
C ARG A 298 -16.53 5.32 16.40
N PRO A 299 -15.64 6.29 16.69
CA PRO A 299 -15.96 7.71 16.56
C PRO A 299 -16.38 8.07 15.12
N LYS A 300 -17.39 8.92 14.99
CA LYS A 300 -18.00 9.35 13.72
C LYS A 300 -16.97 9.91 12.73
N ASP A 301 -16.04 10.72 13.22
CA ASP A 301 -15.07 11.46 12.39
C ASP A 301 -14.09 10.55 11.66
N CYS A 302 -13.83 9.36 12.18
CA CYS A 302 -12.92 8.40 11.57
C CYS A 302 -13.61 7.14 10.99
N LEU A 303 -14.94 7.03 11.14
CA LEU A 303 -15.66 5.81 10.80
C LEU A 303 -15.50 5.42 9.33
N SER A 304 -15.52 6.38 8.40
CA SER A 304 -15.35 6.14 6.98
C SER A 304 -13.97 5.54 6.60
N MET A 305 -12.95 5.74 7.42
CA MET A 305 -11.61 5.18 7.21
C MET A 305 -11.57 3.67 7.44
N TYR A 306 -12.50 3.14 8.23
CA TYR A 306 -12.53 1.72 8.58
C TYR A 306 -13.03 0.79 7.47
N ARG A 307 -13.36 1.31 6.26
CA ARG A 307 -13.43 0.53 5.03
C ARG A 307 -12.08 -0.13 4.72
N GLY A 308 -10.95 0.54 5.06
CA GLY A 308 -9.60 0.01 4.92
C GLY A 308 -9.16 -0.97 6.01
N CYS A 309 -10.07 -1.42 6.89
CA CYS A 309 -9.74 -2.40 7.92
C CYS A 309 -9.34 -3.77 7.34
N MET A 310 -9.60 -3.99 6.06
CA MET A 310 -9.19 -5.13 5.25
C MET A 310 -7.80 -4.97 4.58
N SER A 311 -7.06 -3.92 4.85
CA SER A 311 -5.77 -3.65 4.16
C SER A 311 -4.79 -4.82 4.27
N GLY A 312 -4.87 -5.63 5.34
CA GLY A 312 -4.06 -6.84 5.48
C GLY A 312 -4.39 -7.89 4.40
N ALA A 313 -5.67 -8.20 4.20
CA ALA A 313 -6.12 -9.10 3.13
C ALA A 313 -5.81 -8.53 1.74
N ALA A 314 -6.05 -7.22 1.54
CA ALA A 314 -5.75 -6.55 0.28
C ALA A 314 -4.25 -6.58 -0.06
N ALA A 315 -3.36 -6.40 0.92
CA ALA A 315 -1.93 -6.54 0.74
C ALA A 315 -1.56 -8.00 0.35
N CYS A 316 -2.17 -9.00 1.00
CA CYS A 316 -1.99 -10.41 0.64
C CYS A 316 -2.30 -10.68 -0.84
N VAL A 317 -3.45 -10.21 -1.33
CA VAL A 317 -3.83 -10.33 -2.75
C VAL A 317 -2.79 -9.64 -3.64
N GLY A 318 -2.36 -8.43 -3.26
CA GLY A 318 -1.37 -7.66 -4.01
C GLY A 318 -0.04 -8.40 -4.15
N PHE A 319 0.55 -8.87 -3.07
CA PHE A 319 1.86 -9.51 -3.17
C PHE A 319 1.83 -10.93 -3.75
N ILE A 320 0.74 -11.71 -3.59
CA ILE A 320 0.59 -12.99 -4.29
C ILE A 320 0.53 -12.76 -5.80
N ARG A 321 -0.18 -11.73 -6.25
CA ARG A 321 -0.17 -11.33 -7.66
C ARG A 321 1.25 -10.96 -8.14
N ALA A 322 2.01 -10.23 -7.32
CA ALA A 322 3.40 -9.90 -7.66
C ALA A 322 4.28 -11.16 -7.69
N ALA A 323 4.14 -12.07 -6.72
CA ALA A 323 4.88 -13.32 -6.67
C ALA A 323 4.63 -14.16 -7.92
N ALA A 324 3.38 -14.27 -8.36
CA ALA A 324 3.02 -14.97 -9.59
C ALA A 324 3.55 -14.26 -10.84
N GLY A 325 3.41 -12.93 -10.93
CA GLY A 325 3.91 -12.15 -12.06
C GLY A 325 5.43 -12.13 -12.20
N LEU A 326 6.15 -12.24 -11.09
CA LEU A 326 7.61 -12.34 -11.04
C LEU A 326 8.11 -13.79 -11.03
N SER A 327 7.22 -14.78 -11.09
CA SER A 327 7.53 -16.22 -11.06
C SER A 327 8.47 -16.59 -9.90
N LEU A 328 8.18 -16.09 -8.69
CA LEU A 328 9.06 -16.35 -7.53
C LEU A 328 9.11 -17.84 -7.20
N PRO A 329 10.31 -18.46 -7.03
CA PRO A 329 10.48 -19.89 -6.77
C PRO A 329 10.21 -20.23 -5.29
N LEU A 330 8.95 -20.11 -4.86
CA LEU A 330 8.49 -20.49 -3.51
C LEU A 330 6.99 -20.79 -3.52
N ASN A 331 6.54 -21.60 -2.56
CA ASN A 331 5.12 -21.88 -2.37
C ASN A 331 4.55 -20.94 -1.31
N ILE A 332 3.39 -20.37 -1.59
CA ILE A 332 2.65 -19.48 -0.67
C ILE A 332 1.23 -20.02 -0.52
N THR A 333 0.78 -20.12 0.74
CA THR A 333 -0.63 -20.30 1.06
C THR A 333 -1.11 -19.09 1.83
N ALA A 334 -2.22 -18.47 1.41
CA ALA A 334 -2.83 -17.39 2.17
C ALA A 334 -4.24 -17.77 2.62
N LEU A 335 -4.57 -17.39 3.84
CA LEU A 335 -5.90 -17.50 4.41
C LEU A 335 -6.43 -16.11 4.72
N LEU A 336 -7.57 -15.74 4.11
CA LEU A 336 -8.16 -14.41 4.25
C LEU A 336 -9.57 -14.53 4.83
N PRO A 337 -9.76 -14.40 6.16
CA PRO A 337 -11.08 -14.33 6.76
C PRO A 337 -11.73 -12.97 6.47
N LEU A 338 -12.84 -12.98 5.71
CA LEU A 338 -13.56 -11.80 5.23
C LEU A 338 -14.89 -11.67 5.94
N CYS A 339 -15.13 -10.58 6.66
CA CYS A 339 -16.42 -10.27 7.27
C CYS A 339 -16.57 -8.76 7.53
N GLU A 340 -17.76 -8.36 7.99
CA GLU A 340 -18.00 -7.03 8.52
C GLU A 340 -18.17 -7.07 10.05
N ILE A 341 -17.82 -5.99 10.73
CA ILE A 341 -18.13 -5.77 12.14
C ILE A 341 -19.20 -4.69 12.23
N MET A 342 -20.45 -5.11 12.50
CA MET A 342 -21.60 -4.21 12.53
C MET A 342 -22.33 -4.28 13.89
N PRO A 343 -22.95 -3.18 14.35
CA PRO A 343 -23.82 -3.19 15.51
C PRO A 343 -25.18 -3.75 15.12
N SER A 344 -25.64 -4.77 15.86
CA SER A 344 -26.99 -5.31 15.72
C SER A 344 -27.40 -6.06 16.99
N GLY A 345 -28.65 -6.51 17.07
CA GLY A 345 -29.12 -7.36 18.18
C GLY A 345 -28.41 -8.73 18.23
N MET A 346 -27.79 -9.15 17.13
CA MET A 346 -27.04 -10.41 17.04
C MET A 346 -25.53 -10.23 17.25
N ALA A 347 -25.03 -8.99 17.30
CA ALA A 347 -23.61 -8.73 17.41
C ALA A 347 -22.98 -9.27 18.70
N ALA A 348 -21.70 -9.62 18.64
CA ALA A 348 -20.93 -9.99 19.81
C ALA A 348 -20.93 -8.85 20.85
N LYS A 349 -21.05 -9.23 22.11
CA LYS A 349 -21.12 -8.29 23.24
C LYS A 349 -19.80 -8.29 24.01
N PRO A 350 -19.38 -7.13 24.56
CA PRO A 350 -18.32 -7.13 25.57
C PRO A 350 -18.66 -8.08 26.71
N GLY A 351 -17.75 -9.02 27.00
CA GLY A 351 -17.96 -10.09 27.99
C GLY A 351 -18.31 -11.44 27.37
N ASP A 352 -18.67 -11.54 26.10
CA ASP A 352 -18.87 -12.83 25.43
C ASP A 352 -17.55 -13.62 25.41
N VAL A 353 -17.66 -14.95 25.54
CA VAL A 353 -16.51 -15.87 25.54
C VAL A 353 -16.72 -16.91 24.44
N VAL A 354 -15.66 -17.25 23.73
CA VAL A 354 -15.66 -18.32 22.73
C VAL A 354 -14.58 -19.35 23.03
N SER A 355 -14.88 -20.61 22.75
CA SER A 355 -13.89 -21.68 22.76
C SER A 355 -13.24 -21.79 21.39
N LEU A 356 -11.91 -21.79 21.35
CA LEU A 356 -11.11 -21.94 20.14
C LEU A 356 -10.90 -23.42 19.78
N LEU A 357 -10.45 -23.68 18.55
CA LEU A 357 -10.13 -25.02 18.04
C LEU A 357 -9.12 -25.80 18.91
N ASN A 358 -8.26 -25.11 19.65
CA ASN A 358 -7.30 -25.72 20.57
C ASN A 358 -7.84 -25.90 22.01
N GLY A 359 -9.12 -25.67 22.24
CA GLY A 359 -9.80 -25.81 23.53
C GLY A 359 -9.62 -24.63 24.50
N LYS A 360 -8.78 -23.63 24.19
CA LYS A 360 -8.66 -22.40 24.98
C LYS A 360 -9.87 -21.50 24.80
N THR A 361 -10.18 -20.73 25.82
CA THR A 361 -11.26 -19.75 25.79
C THR A 361 -10.72 -18.34 25.57
N LEU A 362 -11.42 -17.55 24.77
CA LEU A 362 -11.04 -16.19 24.41
C LEU A 362 -12.21 -15.22 24.64
N GLY A 363 -11.99 -14.23 25.51
CA GLY A 363 -12.98 -13.23 25.88
C GLY A 363 -13.02 -12.00 24.96
N PHE A 364 -14.22 -11.57 24.56
CA PHE A 364 -14.46 -10.33 23.84
C PHE A 364 -14.55 -9.15 24.82
N VAL A 365 -13.44 -8.50 25.12
CA VAL A 365 -13.44 -7.30 25.98
C VAL A 365 -13.74 -6.03 25.20
N ASP A 366 -13.27 -5.96 23.96
CA ASP A 366 -13.47 -4.79 23.07
C ASP A 366 -13.80 -5.27 21.65
N VAL A 367 -15.08 -5.23 21.30
CA VAL A 367 -15.56 -5.68 19.98
C VAL A 367 -14.95 -4.86 18.84
N SER A 368 -14.62 -3.59 19.07
CA SER A 368 -13.95 -2.77 18.04
C SER A 368 -12.57 -3.28 17.63
N LYS A 369 -11.94 -4.10 18.48
CA LYS A 369 -10.65 -4.77 18.29
C LYS A 369 -10.78 -6.27 17.94
N ALA A 370 -11.97 -6.73 17.61
CA ALA A 370 -12.24 -8.12 17.29
C ALA A 370 -11.54 -8.65 16.02
N GLY A 371 -10.78 -7.82 15.30
CA GLY A 371 -9.98 -8.30 14.18
C GLY A 371 -8.97 -9.40 14.53
N VAL A 372 -8.44 -9.43 15.77
CA VAL A 372 -7.58 -10.51 16.28
C VAL A 372 -8.40 -11.80 16.45
N MET A 373 -9.63 -11.68 16.95
CA MET A 373 -10.57 -12.80 17.13
C MET A 373 -10.93 -13.44 15.79
N ALA A 374 -11.15 -12.60 14.75
CA ALA A 374 -11.45 -13.07 13.41
C ALA A 374 -10.31 -13.91 12.79
N MET A 375 -9.09 -13.77 13.29
CA MET A 375 -7.92 -14.51 12.82
C MET A 375 -7.56 -15.72 13.69
N ALA A 376 -8.09 -15.86 14.90
CA ALA A 376 -7.66 -16.86 15.86
C ALA A 376 -7.90 -18.30 15.37
N ASP A 377 -9.16 -18.70 15.14
CA ASP A 377 -9.45 -20.05 14.63
C ASP A 377 -8.94 -20.28 13.20
N PRO A 378 -9.05 -19.31 12.26
CA PRO A 378 -8.41 -19.46 10.95
C PRO A 378 -6.90 -19.73 11.02
N LEU A 379 -6.18 -19.11 11.97
CA LEU A 379 -4.76 -19.36 12.20
C LEU A 379 -4.49 -20.79 12.69
N LEU A 380 -5.25 -21.26 13.69
CA LEU A 380 -5.16 -22.62 14.22
C LEU A 380 -5.47 -23.66 13.15
N TYR A 381 -6.54 -23.45 12.38
CA TYR A 381 -6.92 -24.28 11.25
C TYR A 381 -5.79 -24.38 10.22
N ALA A 382 -5.28 -23.23 9.78
CA ALA A 382 -4.25 -23.16 8.75
C ALA A 382 -2.95 -23.88 9.17
N GLN A 383 -2.52 -23.74 10.43
CA GLN A 383 -1.35 -24.47 10.94
C GLN A 383 -1.53 -25.98 10.88
N THR A 384 -2.72 -26.46 11.27
CA THR A 384 -3.01 -27.89 11.29
C THR A 384 -3.03 -28.51 9.89
N ILE A 385 -3.62 -27.80 8.93
CA ILE A 385 -3.83 -28.32 7.56
C ILE A 385 -2.56 -28.16 6.71
N TYR A 386 -1.96 -26.96 6.68
CA TYR A 386 -0.87 -26.66 5.74
C TYR A 386 0.51 -26.97 6.32
N LYS A 387 0.66 -27.14 7.63
CA LYS A 387 1.95 -27.39 8.30
C LYS A 387 3.07 -26.50 7.75
N PRO A 388 2.90 -25.18 7.75
CA PRO A 388 3.75 -24.26 6.98
C PRO A 388 5.20 -24.32 7.45
N ARG A 389 6.12 -23.96 6.55
CA ARG A 389 7.53 -23.73 6.87
C ARG A 389 7.67 -22.53 7.82
N MET A 390 6.86 -21.51 7.59
CA MET A 390 6.93 -20.24 8.28
C MET A 390 5.53 -19.59 8.30
N VAL A 391 5.16 -19.02 9.43
CA VAL A 391 4.06 -18.07 9.56
C VAL A 391 4.69 -16.71 9.84
N VAL A 392 5.43 -16.17 8.90
CA VAL A 392 6.31 -15.00 8.97
C VAL A 392 6.90 -14.73 10.38
N ASP A 393 8.16 -15.04 10.60
CA ASP A 393 8.85 -15.30 11.86
C ASP A 393 9.28 -14.06 12.70
N ASN A 394 9.33 -14.23 14.03
CA ASN A 394 9.94 -13.29 14.99
C ASN A 394 11.44 -13.58 15.24
N SER A 395 12.11 -14.38 14.41
CA SER A 395 13.54 -14.61 14.52
C SER A 395 14.34 -13.36 14.12
N ASN A 396 15.56 -13.26 14.62
CA ASN A 396 16.46 -12.18 14.20
C ASN A 396 16.73 -12.19 12.70
N PHE A 397 16.74 -13.38 12.08
CA PHE A 397 16.96 -13.54 10.65
C PHE A 397 15.82 -12.89 9.86
N VAL A 398 14.57 -13.23 10.14
CA VAL A 398 13.42 -12.69 9.41
C VAL A 398 13.26 -11.20 9.65
N TYR A 399 13.50 -10.72 10.89
CA TYR A 399 13.52 -9.29 11.14
C TYR A 399 14.54 -8.56 10.25
N LYS A 400 15.77 -9.07 10.15
CA LYS A 400 16.82 -8.48 9.29
C LYS A 400 16.44 -8.50 7.80
N GLN A 401 15.75 -9.54 7.33
CA GLN A 401 15.24 -9.58 5.96
C GLN A 401 14.13 -8.54 5.72
N PHE A 402 13.22 -8.33 6.68
CA PHE A 402 12.22 -7.27 6.61
C PHE A 402 12.84 -5.87 6.72
N GLU A 403 13.83 -5.68 7.58
CA GLU A 403 14.58 -4.43 7.72
C GLU A 403 15.23 -4.05 6.39
N LYS A 404 15.94 -4.98 5.76
CA LYS A 404 16.53 -4.82 4.42
C LYS A 404 15.45 -4.52 3.37
N ALA A 405 14.37 -5.29 3.34
CA ALA A 405 13.28 -5.07 2.40
C ALA A 405 12.64 -3.68 2.59
N GLY A 406 12.45 -3.25 3.83
CA GLY A 406 11.91 -1.93 4.15
C GLY A 406 12.81 -0.79 3.70
N ALA A 407 14.14 -0.94 3.88
CA ALA A 407 15.13 0.03 3.43
C ALA A 407 15.12 0.22 1.90
N LEU A 408 15.09 -0.90 1.15
CA LEU A 408 15.08 -0.88 -0.31
C LEU A 408 13.77 -0.35 -0.92
N THR A 409 12.65 -0.54 -0.23
CA THR A 409 11.32 -0.13 -0.72
C THR A 409 10.85 1.22 -0.21
N GLY A 410 11.62 1.87 0.68
CA GLY A 410 11.20 3.12 1.33
C GLY A 410 10.05 2.94 2.32
N ASP A 411 9.72 1.71 2.70
CA ASP A 411 8.65 1.35 3.63
C ASP A 411 9.23 0.68 4.88
N ARG A 412 9.95 1.45 5.65
CA ARG A 412 10.74 1.01 6.80
C ARG A 412 9.91 0.25 7.82
N VAL A 413 10.52 -0.77 8.41
CA VAL A 413 9.94 -1.55 9.49
C VAL A 413 10.83 -1.45 10.73
N TRP A 414 10.22 -1.56 11.90
CA TRP A 414 10.95 -1.67 13.15
C TRP A 414 10.35 -2.80 13.99
N ARG A 415 11.20 -3.43 14.80
CA ARG A 415 10.79 -4.53 15.66
C ARG A 415 10.12 -4.03 16.92
N LEU A 416 8.89 -4.47 17.17
CA LEU A 416 8.20 -4.26 18.43
C LEU A 416 8.49 -5.40 19.42
N PRO A 417 8.60 -5.11 20.72
CA PRO A 417 8.88 -6.14 21.72
C PRO A 417 7.67 -7.04 21.98
N LEU A 418 7.93 -8.35 22.18
CA LEU A 418 6.97 -9.34 22.66
C LEU A 418 7.37 -9.80 24.06
N TRP A 419 7.52 -8.87 25.01
CA TRP A 419 7.92 -9.17 26.36
C TRP A 419 6.83 -9.90 27.15
N ARG A 420 7.24 -10.69 28.14
CA ARG A 420 6.32 -11.37 29.08
C ARG A 420 5.29 -10.42 29.70
N TYR A 421 5.67 -9.17 29.94
CA TYR A 421 4.77 -8.11 30.39
C TYR A 421 3.49 -8.00 29.54
N PHE A 422 3.58 -8.04 28.20
CA PHE A 422 2.39 -7.94 27.34
C PHE A 422 1.52 -9.21 27.41
N LYS A 423 2.13 -10.36 27.66
CA LYS A 423 1.41 -11.61 27.93
C LYS A 423 0.61 -11.50 29.23
N GLU A 424 1.20 -10.96 30.27
CA GLU A 424 0.53 -10.76 31.56
C GLU A 424 -0.66 -9.79 31.45
N LEU A 425 -0.66 -8.86 30.52
CA LEU A 425 -1.78 -7.95 30.27
C LEU A 425 -3.03 -8.61 29.66
N ILE A 426 -2.87 -9.74 28.98
CA ILE A 426 -3.97 -10.53 28.37
C ILE A 426 -4.32 -11.78 29.19
N MET A 427 -3.71 -11.94 30.35
CA MET A 427 -3.80 -13.13 31.21
C MET A 427 -5.23 -13.45 31.65
N PRO A 428 -5.44 -14.71 31.99
CA PRO A 428 -6.76 -15.25 32.32
C PRO A 428 -7.37 -14.59 33.54
N ASN A 429 -8.68 -14.62 33.56
CA ASN A 429 -9.48 -14.41 34.75
C ASN A 429 -10.36 -15.65 34.97
N ASP A 430 -11.24 -15.62 35.95
CA ASP A 430 -12.13 -16.73 36.25
C ASP A 430 -13.13 -17.09 35.14
N THR A 431 -13.18 -16.29 34.06
CA THR A 431 -14.14 -16.43 32.98
C THR A 431 -13.52 -16.94 31.66
N PHE A 432 -12.27 -16.59 31.35
CA PHE A 432 -11.60 -16.96 30.11
C PHE A 432 -10.07 -17.03 30.25
N ASP A 433 -9.42 -17.82 29.37
CA ASP A 433 -7.96 -18.02 29.38
C ASP A 433 -7.19 -16.84 28.79
N SER A 434 -7.78 -16.10 27.91
CA SER A 434 -7.16 -14.93 27.29
C SER A 434 -8.22 -13.93 26.78
N SER A 435 -7.83 -12.71 26.44
CA SER A 435 -8.74 -11.70 25.92
C SER A 435 -8.17 -10.94 24.71
N ASN A 436 -9.05 -10.36 23.90
CA ASN A 436 -8.67 -9.57 22.74
C ASN A 436 -8.18 -8.14 23.08
N ARG A 437 -8.15 -7.79 24.36
CA ARG A 437 -7.70 -6.49 24.84
C ARG A 437 -6.98 -6.61 26.16
N GLY A 438 -5.68 -6.37 26.17
CA GLY A 438 -4.95 -6.16 27.41
C GLY A 438 -5.20 -4.77 28.00
N ARG A 439 -4.92 -4.63 29.30
CA ARG A 439 -4.89 -3.34 29.99
C ARG A 439 -3.55 -2.65 29.73
N GLY A 440 -3.53 -1.39 29.32
CA GLY A 440 -2.30 -0.61 29.17
C GLY A 440 -1.99 -0.14 27.74
N PRO A 441 -0.83 0.51 27.57
CA PRO A 441 -0.34 1.03 26.29
C PRO A 441 0.16 -0.10 25.35
N ALA A 442 0.64 0.27 24.14
CA ALA A 442 1.24 -0.65 23.17
C ALA A 442 0.27 -1.73 22.64
N SER A 443 -0.91 -1.29 22.18
CA SER A 443 -1.96 -2.19 21.65
C SER A 443 -1.49 -3.09 20.49
N SER A 444 -0.47 -2.69 19.73
CA SER A 444 0.16 -3.49 18.68
C SER A 444 0.88 -4.72 19.25
N CYS A 445 1.66 -4.53 20.33
CA CYS A 445 2.33 -5.64 21.02
C CYS A 445 1.31 -6.59 21.64
N ILE A 446 0.25 -6.06 22.25
CA ILE A 446 -0.83 -6.86 22.84
C ILE A 446 -1.53 -7.71 21.78
N ALA A 447 -1.90 -7.13 20.64
CA ALA A 447 -2.54 -7.87 19.54
C ALA A 447 -1.63 -8.98 18.99
N ALA A 448 -0.33 -8.68 18.85
CA ALA A 448 0.66 -9.65 18.42
C ALA A 448 0.78 -10.83 19.42
N VAL A 449 0.85 -10.55 20.72
CA VAL A 449 0.96 -11.59 21.75
C VAL A 449 -0.26 -12.51 21.78
N VAL A 450 -1.48 -12.00 21.59
CA VAL A 450 -2.69 -12.84 21.50
C VAL A 450 -2.56 -13.89 20.40
N LEU A 451 -2.10 -13.49 19.23
CA LEU A 451 -1.90 -14.41 18.09
C LEU A 451 -0.70 -15.33 18.30
N HIS A 452 0.39 -14.82 18.90
CA HIS A 452 1.59 -15.60 19.16
C HIS A 452 1.32 -16.77 20.13
N GLU A 453 0.43 -16.60 21.12
CA GLU A 453 0.03 -17.68 22.03
C GLU A 453 -0.70 -18.84 21.33
N LEU A 454 -1.16 -18.60 20.08
CA LEU A 454 -1.79 -19.64 19.26
C LEU A 454 -0.79 -20.35 18.32
N VAL A 455 0.46 -19.88 18.23
CA VAL A 455 1.51 -20.40 17.32
C VAL A 455 2.83 -20.68 18.05
N PRO A 456 2.85 -21.50 19.10
CA PRO A 456 4.03 -21.58 19.97
C PRO A 456 5.26 -22.25 19.34
N CYS A 457 5.12 -22.95 18.23
CA CYS A 457 6.16 -23.82 17.67
C CYS A 457 6.54 -23.50 16.21
N VAL A 458 6.16 -22.35 15.68
CA VAL A 458 6.40 -21.98 14.28
C VAL A 458 7.09 -20.62 14.22
N ASP A 459 8.00 -20.47 13.29
CA ASP A 459 8.54 -19.16 12.93
C ASP A 459 7.40 -18.22 12.54
N TRP A 460 7.24 -17.10 13.27
CA TRP A 460 6.07 -16.24 13.17
C TRP A 460 6.41 -14.75 13.15
N ALA A 461 5.77 -13.95 12.29
CA ALA A 461 5.80 -12.52 12.36
C ALA A 461 4.39 -11.91 12.28
N HIS A 462 4.20 -10.86 13.03
CA HIS A 462 3.02 -10.01 12.99
C HIS A 462 3.39 -8.64 12.44
N LEU A 463 2.80 -8.26 11.31
CA LEU A 463 2.96 -6.93 10.74
C LEU A 463 1.78 -6.06 11.16
N ASP A 464 2.00 -5.14 12.11
CA ASP A 464 1.02 -4.12 12.44
C ASP A 464 1.07 -2.98 11.40
N ILE A 465 0.03 -2.90 10.60
CA ILE A 465 -0.14 -1.88 9.55
C ILE A 465 -1.11 -0.78 9.95
N ARG A 466 -1.46 -0.67 11.23
CA ARG A 466 -2.30 0.41 11.73
C ARG A 466 -1.61 1.76 11.51
N ASN A 467 -2.38 2.75 11.05
CA ASN A 467 -1.91 4.08 10.63
C ASN A 467 -0.93 4.09 9.44
N VAL A 468 -0.63 2.93 8.85
CA VAL A 468 0.11 2.82 7.59
C VAL A 468 -0.84 2.74 6.39
N GLY A 469 -2.05 2.20 6.60
CA GLY A 469 -3.03 1.93 5.56
C GLY A 469 -3.57 3.19 4.85
N MET A 470 -3.56 4.36 5.48
CA MET A 470 -4.07 5.61 4.89
C MET A 470 -3.05 6.72 5.02
N LEU A 471 -2.76 7.41 3.91
CA LEU A 471 -1.85 8.55 3.90
C LEU A 471 -2.54 9.80 4.44
N THR A 472 -2.04 10.35 5.53
CA THR A 472 -2.51 11.58 6.16
C THR A 472 -1.60 12.78 5.82
N ARG A 473 -1.97 13.99 6.34
CA ARG A 473 -1.15 15.20 6.19
C ARG A 473 0.25 15.09 6.78
N TYR A 474 0.41 14.26 7.80
CA TYR A 474 1.66 14.13 8.57
C TYR A 474 2.60 13.06 8.01
N ASN A 475 2.21 12.36 6.95
CA ASN A 475 3.02 11.32 6.31
C ASN A 475 3.10 11.57 4.80
N PRO A 476 3.90 12.58 4.37
CA PRO A 476 4.00 12.93 2.96
C PRO A 476 4.90 11.93 2.23
N LEU A 477 4.29 11.05 1.46
CA LEU A 477 4.97 10.27 0.43
C LEU A 477 4.59 10.87 -0.93
N PRO A 478 5.49 11.60 -1.62
CA PRO A 478 5.17 12.37 -2.81
C PRO A 478 4.56 11.55 -3.95
N TYR A 479 4.87 10.26 -4.02
CA TYR A 479 4.34 9.32 -5.01
C TYR A 479 3.02 8.66 -4.58
N LEU A 480 2.46 8.96 -3.40
CA LEU A 480 1.14 8.48 -2.97
C LEU A 480 0.13 9.63 -2.92
N LEU A 481 -1.15 9.28 -2.95
CA LEU A 481 -2.24 10.25 -2.84
C LEU A 481 -2.65 10.43 -1.39
N LYS A 482 -2.69 11.68 -0.96
CA LYS A 482 -3.21 12.06 0.35
C LYS A 482 -4.68 11.69 0.52
N ASP A 483 -5.08 11.34 1.72
CA ASP A 483 -6.43 10.94 2.12
C ASP A 483 -6.96 9.71 1.32
N ARG A 484 -6.02 8.83 0.88
CA ARG A 484 -6.28 7.58 0.18
C ARG A 484 -5.53 6.42 0.83
N MET A 485 -6.02 5.21 0.61
CA MET A 485 -5.35 4.00 1.07
C MET A 485 -4.01 3.83 0.35
N THR A 486 -3.00 3.42 1.10
CA THR A 486 -1.61 3.37 0.64
C THR A 486 -1.24 2.08 -0.07
N GLY A 487 -1.94 0.98 0.24
CA GLY A 487 -1.57 -0.37 -0.16
C GLY A 487 -0.27 -0.89 0.49
N ARG A 488 0.29 -0.16 1.46
CA ARG A 488 1.46 -0.63 2.23
C ARG A 488 1.04 -1.76 3.18
N PRO A 489 1.89 -2.75 3.43
CA PRO A 489 3.30 -2.91 3.01
C PRO A 489 3.49 -3.85 1.80
N THR A 490 2.62 -3.84 0.79
CA THR A 490 2.65 -4.81 -0.32
C THR A 490 4.04 -4.95 -0.94
N ARG A 491 4.71 -3.84 -1.34
CA ARG A 491 6.04 -3.88 -1.97
C ARG A 491 7.12 -4.43 -1.03
N THR A 492 7.04 -4.08 0.25
CA THR A 492 7.99 -4.56 1.27
C THR A 492 7.90 -6.08 1.44
N ILE A 493 6.67 -6.64 1.44
CA ILE A 493 6.48 -8.09 1.49
C ILE A 493 6.96 -8.75 0.20
N VAL A 494 6.70 -8.16 -0.97
CA VAL A 494 7.23 -8.67 -2.26
C VAL A 494 8.76 -8.70 -2.23
N GLN A 495 9.40 -7.62 -1.76
CA GLN A 495 10.85 -7.56 -1.65
C GLN A 495 11.41 -8.58 -0.64
N PHE A 496 10.73 -8.74 0.50
CA PHE A 496 11.07 -9.77 1.47
C PHE A 496 10.99 -11.18 0.87
N LEU A 497 9.91 -11.50 0.17
CA LEU A 497 9.74 -12.81 -0.48
C LEU A 497 10.79 -13.04 -1.58
N PHE A 498 11.13 -12.00 -2.34
CA PHE A 498 12.20 -12.06 -3.33
C PHE A 498 13.55 -12.41 -2.68
N GLN A 499 13.90 -11.76 -1.56
CA GLN A 499 15.12 -12.06 -0.81
C GLN A 499 15.13 -13.48 -0.23
N MET A 500 13.96 -14.00 0.17
CA MET A 500 13.82 -15.36 0.68
C MET A 500 13.91 -16.42 -0.43
N ALA A 501 13.43 -16.08 -1.62
CA ALA A 501 13.45 -16.95 -2.79
C ALA A 501 14.81 -16.98 -3.50
N CYS A 502 15.52 -15.84 -3.51
CA CYS A 502 16.77 -15.63 -4.21
C CYS A 502 17.82 -15.03 -3.25
N PRO A 503 18.36 -15.82 -2.29
CA PRO A 503 19.25 -15.29 -1.25
C PRO A 503 20.55 -14.68 -1.78
N ASP A 504 21.03 -15.13 -2.96
CA ASP A 504 22.29 -14.69 -3.54
C ASP A 504 22.17 -13.48 -4.47
N GLY A 505 21.00 -12.86 -4.55
CA GLY A 505 20.79 -11.60 -5.31
C GLY A 505 20.97 -11.72 -6.83
N LYS A 506 20.83 -12.93 -7.39
CA LYS A 506 20.91 -13.20 -8.84
C LYS A 506 19.53 -13.32 -9.48
#